data_007ed0008115ccd68a0543d0c574b780
#
_entry.id   007ed0008115ccd68a0543d0c574b780
#
_cell.length_a   1.000
_cell.length_b   1.000
_cell.length_c   1.000
_cell.angle_alpha   90.00
_cell.angle_beta   90.00
_cell.angle_gamma   90.00
#
_symmetry.space_group_name_H-M   'P 1'
#
loop_
_entity.id
_entity.type
_entity.pdbx_description
1 polymer ?
#
loop_
_entity_poly.entity_id
_entity_poly.type
_entity_poly.pdbx_seq_one_letter_code
_entity_poly.pdbx_strand_id
1 'polypeptide(L)'
;MGNQHRAHRRDRLSTTHQVDQRCTLVHRTKAGGTAQRFYSLSAQIQRERKQYDDQLEATQSGTLDVTPWLSWFLSCLLRAVQGSAALLAGVLGKAQFWQLWAGVPMSARQTLVLNSVLDGMNGKLTNTKWAAIGKCSADTALRDINDLLARGVLGRLDGGGRSTGYVLVK
;
A
#
# COMPACT_ATOMS: atom_id res chain seq x y z
N MET A 1 17.00 -34.67 49.68
CA MET A 1 15.63 -34.27 49.37
C MET A 1 15.67 -32.84 48.91
N GLY A 2 15.55 -32.37 47.72
CA GLY A 2 15.10 -32.96 46.44
C GLY A 2 14.73 -31.78 45.59
N ASN A 3 15.31 -31.65 44.45
CA ASN A 3 15.21 -30.50 43.53
C ASN A 3 14.36 -30.98 42.32
N GLN A 4 13.06 -30.73 42.30
CA GLN A 4 12.19 -31.01 41.14
C GLN A 4 11.06 -29.97 40.99
N HIS A 5 11.39 -28.72 40.65
CA HIS A 5 10.40 -27.76 40.14
C HIS A 5 11.05 -26.70 39.25
N ARG A 6 11.69 -27.11 38.16
CA ARG A 6 12.19 -26.13 37.16
C ARG A 6 12.15 -26.64 35.69
N ALA A 7 11.20 -27.47 35.31
CA ALA A 7 11.19 -28.05 33.96
C ALA A 7 9.92 -27.75 33.12
N HIS A 8 9.00 -26.87 33.53
CA HIS A 8 7.73 -26.71 32.81
C HIS A 8 7.51 -25.32 32.15
N ARG A 9 8.56 -24.51 31.99
CA ARG A 9 8.37 -23.15 31.42
C ARG A 9 9.06 -22.90 30.07
N ARG A 10 9.64 -23.91 29.42
CA ARG A 10 10.35 -23.73 28.15
C ARG A 10 9.63 -24.25 26.91
N ASP A 11 8.56 -25.04 27.03
CA ASP A 11 7.90 -25.64 25.87
C ASP A 11 6.75 -24.83 25.27
N ARG A 12 6.33 -23.71 25.90
CA ARG A 12 5.25 -22.87 25.36
C ARG A 12 5.67 -21.89 24.25
N LEU A 13 6.98 -21.64 24.07
CA LEU A 13 7.46 -20.69 23.06
C LEU A 13 7.74 -21.31 21.69
N SER A 14 7.83 -22.64 21.61
CA SER A 14 8.11 -23.31 20.33
C SER A 14 6.85 -23.53 19.47
N THR A 15 5.67 -23.59 20.08
CA THR A 15 4.41 -23.84 19.38
C THR A 15 3.93 -22.61 18.59
N THR A 16 4.21 -21.41 19.09
CA THR A 16 3.84 -20.15 18.43
C THR A 16 4.62 -19.93 17.13
N HIS A 17 5.89 -20.38 17.10
CA HIS A 17 6.73 -20.25 15.89
C HIS A 17 6.35 -21.24 14.78
N GLN A 18 5.74 -22.38 15.15
CA GLN A 18 5.37 -23.44 14.22
C GLN A 18 4.01 -23.17 13.54
N VAL A 19 3.12 -22.39 14.20
CA VAL A 19 1.85 -21.96 13.60
C VAL A 19 2.10 -20.91 12.52
N ASP A 20 3.10 -20.04 12.70
CA ASP A 20 3.45 -18.98 11.74
C ASP A 20 3.97 -19.56 10.41
N GLN A 21 4.70 -20.68 10.45
CA GLN A 21 5.15 -21.39 9.24
C GLN A 21 4.02 -22.15 8.51
N ARG A 22 2.97 -22.61 9.22
CA ARG A 22 1.84 -23.28 8.59
C ARG A 22 0.87 -22.33 7.90
N CYS A 23 0.68 -21.12 8.41
CA CYS A 23 -0.09 -20.08 7.72
C CYS A 23 0.55 -19.66 6.39
N THR A 24 1.87 -19.72 6.28
CA THR A 24 2.58 -19.44 5.01
C THR A 24 2.39 -20.59 4.00
N LEU A 25 2.12 -21.83 4.45
CA LEU A 25 1.99 -23.01 3.59
C LEU A 25 0.60 -23.14 2.95
N VAL A 26 -0.46 -22.59 3.56
CA VAL A 26 -1.83 -22.59 2.97
C VAL A 26 -1.89 -21.75 1.68
N HIS A 27 -0.92 -20.87 1.43
CA HIS A 27 -0.81 -20.10 0.20
C HIS A 27 -0.38 -20.90 -1.04
N ARG A 28 -0.06 -22.20 -0.91
CA ARG A 28 0.48 -23.00 -2.01
C ARG A 28 -0.50 -24.00 -2.62
N THR A 29 -1.76 -24.03 -2.19
CA THR A 29 -2.75 -24.91 -2.82
C THR A 29 -3.24 -24.32 -4.14
N LYS A 30 -2.92 -25.02 -5.21
CA LYS A 30 -3.36 -24.82 -6.59
C LYS A 30 -4.88 -24.74 -6.66
N ALA A 31 -5.44 -23.54 -6.82
CA ALA A 31 -6.68 -23.36 -7.53
C ALA A 31 -6.30 -23.00 -8.97
N GLY A 32 -6.68 -23.84 -9.90
CA GLY A 32 -6.36 -23.65 -11.32
C GLY A 32 -6.93 -22.34 -11.85
N GLY A 33 -6.06 -21.52 -12.38
CA GLY A 33 -6.31 -20.21 -12.94
C GLY A 33 -5.15 -19.30 -12.63
N THR A 34 -4.50 -18.76 -13.64
CA THR A 34 -3.35 -17.87 -13.60
C THR A 34 -3.66 -16.48 -13.03
N ALA A 35 -4.41 -16.39 -11.94
CA ALA A 35 -4.55 -15.16 -11.18
C ALA A 35 -3.35 -15.03 -10.24
N GLN A 36 -2.36 -14.25 -10.64
CA GLN A 36 -1.30 -13.80 -9.75
C GLN A 36 -1.96 -13.18 -8.50
N ARG A 37 -1.73 -13.80 -7.33
CA ARG A 37 -2.25 -13.30 -6.07
C ARG A 37 -1.41 -12.12 -5.62
N PHE A 38 -1.90 -10.92 -5.79
CA PHE A 38 -1.22 -9.67 -5.40
C PHE A 38 -1.43 -9.30 -3.93
N TYR A 39 -2.06 -10.16 -3.10
CA TYR A 39 -2.27 -9.88 -1.69
C TYR A 39 -1.43 -10.80 -0.80
N SER A 40 -0.99 -10.29 0.33
CA SER A 40 -0.27 -11.03 1.36
C SER A 40 -1.07 -10.99 2.66
N LEU A 41 -1.71 -12.11 2.99
CA LEU A 41 -2.42 -12.27 4.26
C LEU A 41 -1.43 -12.20 5.43
N SER A 42 -0.24 -12.81 5.29
CA SER A 42 0.79 -12.76 6.32
C SER A 42 1.21 -11.34 6.65
N ALA A 43 1.39 -10.47 5.64
CA ALA A 43 1.71 -9.06 5.86
C ALA A 43 0.57 -8.31 6.55
N GLN A 44 -0.70 -8.67 6.29
CA GLN A 44 -1.85 -8.06 6.96
C GLN A 44 -1.95 -8.52 8.42
N ILE A 45 -1.77 -9.81 8.69
CA ILE A 45 -1.71 -10.37 10.06
C ILE A 45 -0.58 -9.68 10.86
N GLN A 46 0.58 -9.47 10.23
CA GLN A 46 1.70 -8.79 10.88
C GLN A 46 1.34 -7.33 11.29
N ARG A 47 0.58 -6.62 10.48
CA ARG A 47 0.08 -5.26 10.81
C ARG A 47 -0.92 -5.28 11.96
N GLU A 48 -1.69 -6.35 12.09
CA GLU A 48 -2.75 -6.54 13.08
C GLU A 48 -2.35 -7.56 14.16
N ARG A 49 -1.04 -7.76 14.39
CA ARG A 49 -0.49 -8.84 15.21
C ARG A 49 -1.12 -8.91 16.60
N LYS A 50 -1.31 -7.76 17.25
CA LYS A 50 -1.95 -7.73 18.57
C LYS A 50 -3.36 -8.34 18.54
N GLN A 51 -4.17 -7.95 17.56
CA GLN A 51 -5.53 -8.49 17.43
C GLN A 51 -5.52 -9.98 17.10
N TYR A 52 -4.56 -10.44 16.29
CA TYR A 52 -4.37 -11.87 16.01
C TYR A 52 -4.07 -12.65 17.29
N ASP A 53 -3.13 -12.18 18.10
CA ASP A 53 -2.73 -12.83 19.35
C ASP A 53 -3.91 -12.84 20.36
N ASP A 54 -4.63 -11.71 20.50
CA ASP A 54 -5.80 -11.57 21.37
C ASP A 54 -6.93 -12.56 20.97
N GLN A 55 -7.23 -12.66 19.67
CA GLN A 55 -8.26 -13.58 19.14
C GLN A 55 -7.86 -15.05 19.31
N LEU A 56 -6.59 -15.36 19.12
CA LEU A 56 -6.07 -16.71 19.30
C LEU A 56 -6.13 -17.14 20.77
N GLU A 57 -5.72 -16.27 21.68
CA GLU A 57 -5.77 -16.51 23.13
C GLU A 57 -7.22 -16.70 23.62
N ALA A 58 -8.14 -15.84 23.16
CA ALA A 58 -9.56 -15.96 23.50
C ALA A 58 -10.17 -17.29 23.00
N THR A 59 -9.77 -17.76 21.82
CA THR A 59 -10.25 -19.03 21.26
C THR A 59 -9.65 -20.24 21.98
N GLN A 60 -8.40 -20.15 22.46
CA GLN A 60 -7.73 -21.26 23.17
C GLN A 60 -8.17 -21.39 24.63
N SER A 61 -8.57 -20.30 25.26
CA SER A 61 -8.99 -20.26 26.67
C SER A 61 -10.51 -20.27 26.89
N GLY A 62 -11.29 -20.13 25.81
CA GLY A 62 -12.73 -20.01 25.84
C GLY A 62 -13.49 -21.31 25.57
N THR A 63 -14.75 -21.17 25.17
CA THR A 63 -15.62 -22.25 24.67
C THR A 63 -15.14 -22.70 23.29
N LEU A 64 -15.68 -23.85 22.79
CA LEU A 64 -15.38 -24.35 21.43
C LEU A 64 -15.93 -23.44 20.29
N ASP A 65 -16.49 -22.27 20.63
CA ASP A 65 -16.99 -21.32 19.64
C ASP A 65 -15.84 -20.55 18.99
N VAL A 66 -15.53 -20.94 17.74
CA VAL A 66 -14.51 -20.31 16.91
C VAL A 66 -15.04 -19.16 16.03
N THR A 67 -16.32 -18.82 16.15
CA THR A 67 -17.01 -17.81 15.34
C THR A 67 -16.33 -16.42 15.42
N PRO A 68 -15.94 -15.93 16.63
CA PRO A 68 -15.25 -14.63 16.73
C PRO A 68 -13.91 -14.63 15.98
N TRP A 69 -13.14 -15.70 16.10
CA TRP A 69 -11.86 -15.86 15.40
C TRP A 69 -12.05 -15.91 13.88
N LEU A 70 -13.02 -16.68 13.38
CA LEU A 70 -13.33 -16.76 11.96
C LEU A 70 -13.78 -15.41 11.40
N SER A 71 -14.62 -14.67 12.14
CA SER A 71 -15.09 -13.33 11.74
C SER A 71 -13.93 -12.35 11.62
N TRP A 72 -13.02 -12.35 12.58
CA TRP A 72 -11.80 -11.55 12.52
C TRP A 72 -10.92 -11.96 11.35
N PHE A 73 -10.67 -13.27 11.16
CA PHE A 73 -9.83 -13.80 10.10
C PHE A 73 -10.34 -13.43 8.69
N LEU A 74 -11.64 -13.60 8.44
CA LEU A 74 -12.27 -13.22 7.17
C LEU A 74 -12.20 -11.70 6.94
N SER A 75 -12.37 -10.90 7.98
CA SER A 75 -12.21 -9.46 7.90
C SER A 75 -10.76 -9.06 7.62
N CYS A 76 -9.79 -9.72 8.22
CA CYS A 76 -8.36 -9.52 7.94
C CYS A 76 -8.02 -9.90 6.49
N LEU A 77 -8.54 -11.02 5.98
CA LEU A 77 -8.40 -11.43 4.58
C LEU A 77 -9.00 -10.39 3.63
N LEU A 78 -10.20 -9.90 3.93
CA LEU A 78 -10.85 -8.87 3.12
C LEU A 78 -9.98 -7.60 3.04
N ARG A 79 -9.45 -7.13 4.18
CA ARG A 79 -8.54 -5.97 4.20
C ARG A 79 -7.24 -6.22 3.41
N ALA A 80 -6.69 -7.44 3.47
CA ALA A 80 -5.51 -7.80 2.67
C ALA A 80 -5.79 -7.70 1.16
N VAL A 81 -6.94 -8.20 0.71
CA VAL A 81 -7.36 -8.14 -0.70
C VAL A 81 -7.61 -6.70 -1.14
N GLN A 82 -8.37 -5.93 -0.35
CA GLN A 82 -8.67 -4.53 -0.66
C GLN A 82 -7.41 -3.66 -0.72
N GLY A 83 -6.48 -3.84 0.22
CA GLY A 83 -5.20 -3.12 0.22
C GLY A 83 -4.36 -3.42 -1.02
N SER A 84 -4.37 -4.64 -1.48
CA SER A 84 -3.65 -5.04 -2.70
C SER A 84 -4.31 -4.52 -3.98
N ALA A 85 -5.63 -4.46 -4.03
CA ALA A 85 -6.36 -3.88 -5.15
C ALA A 85 -6.04 -2.38 -5.29
N ALA A 86 -5.95 -1.65 -4.20
CA ALA A 86 -5.57 -0.23 -4.19
C ALA A 86 -4.13 -0.01 -4.72
N LEU A 87 -3.18 -0.84 -4.27
CA LEU A 87 -1.80 -0.79 -4.76
C LEU A 87 -1.71 -1.09 -6.25
N LEU A 88 -2.42 -2.12 -6.72
CA LEU A 88 -2.46 -2.49 -8.13
C LEU A 88 -3.08 -1.38 -8.98
N ALA A 89 -4.18 -0.77 -8.53
CA ALA A 89 -4.81 0.36 -9.21
C ALA A 89 -3.85 1.55 -9.35
N GLY A 90 -3.04 1.84 -8.32
CA GLY A 90 -2.00 2.88 -8.39
C GLY A 90 -0.93 2.57 -9.44
N VAL A 91 -0.41 1.34 -9.46
CA VAL A 91 0.60 0.91 -10.44
C VAL A 91 0.05 0.94 -11.86
N LEU A 92 -1.17 0.41 -12.07
CA LEU A 92 -1.83 0.42 -13.38
C LEU A 92 -2.13 1.84 -13.84
N GLY A 93 -2.64 2.71 -12.95
CA GLY A 93 -2.91 4.11 -13.27
C GLY A 93 -1.65 4.87 -13.70
N LYS A 94 -0.52 4.59 -13.04
CA LYS A 94 0.79 5.15 -13.41
C LYS A 94 1.25 4.63 -14.78
N ALA A 95 1.11 3.33 -15.04
CA ALA A 95 1.46 2.73 -16.33
C ALA A 95 0.59 3.29 -17.47
N GLN A 96 -0.72 3.41 -17.26
CA GLN A 96 -1.66 3.98 -18.23
C GLN A 96 -1.33 5.45 -18.53
N PHE A 97 -1.00 6.25 -17.52
CA PHE A 97 -0.57 7.64 -17.72
C PHE A 97 0.66 7.70 -18.63
N TRP A 98 1.71 6.92 -18.33
CA TRP A 98 2.92 6.94 -19.13
C TRP A 98 2.72 6.37 -20.54
N GLN A 99 1.81 5.42 -20.71
CA GLN A 99 1.42 4.90 -22.03
C GLN A 99 0.69 5.97 -22.85
N LEU A 100 -0.23 6.71 -22.24
CA LEU A 100 -0.97 7.80 -22.91
C LEU A 100 -0.02 8.88 -23.40
N TRP A 101 1.00 9.24 -22.61
CA TRP A 101 1.93 10.32 -22.88
C TRP A 101 3.29 9.86 -23.42
N ALA A 102 3.42 8.60 -23.89
CA ALA A 102 4.67 8.02 -24.38
C ALA A 102 5.30 8.77 -25.55
N GLY A 103 4.48 9.40 -26.40
CA GLY A 103 4.93 10.20 -27.54
C GLY A 103 5.32 11.66 -27.21
N VAL A 104 5.12 12.12 -25.98
CA VAL A 104 5.38 13.50 -25.57
C VAL A 104 6.76 13.57 -24.90
N PRO A 105 7.74 14.29 -25.48
CA PRO A 105 9.06 14.41 -24.87
C PRO A 105 8.97 15.20 -23.56
N MET A 106 9.49 14.63 -22.49
CA MET A 106 9.51 15.23 -21.16
C MET A 106 10.95 15.32 -20.62
N SER A 107 11.27 16.41 -19.94
CA SER A 107 12.55 16.52 -19.26
C SER A 107 12.63 15.57 -18.06
N ALA A 108 13.84 15.21 -17.64
CA ALA A 108 14.05 14.39 -16.43
C ALA A 108 13.38 15.00 -15.19
N ARG A 109 13.38 16.33 -15.07
CA ARG A 109 12.73 17.03 -13.97
C ARG A 109 11.20 16.93 -14.05
N GLN A 110 10.60 17.13 -15.22
CA GLN A 110 9.16 16.95 -15.43
C GLN A 110 8.74 15.52 -15.08
N THR A 111 9.48 14.51 -15.57
CA THR A 111 9.23 13.11 -15.26
C THR A 111 9.32 12.82 -13.77
N LEU A 112 10.31 13.38 -13.06
CA LEU A 112 10.46 13.22 -11.61
C LEU A 112 9.25 13.77 -10.84
N VAL A 113 8.80 14.98 -11.18
CA VAL A 113 7.66 15.61 -10.50
C VAL A 113 6.37 14.89 -10.82
N LEU A 114 6.13 14.53 -12.09
CA LEU A 114 4.94 13.76 -12.49
C LEU A 114 4.88 12.39 -11.79
N ASN A 115 6.01 11.68 -11.66
CA ASN A 115 6.08 10.45 -10.90
C ASN A 115 5.70 10.66 -9.43
N SER A 116 6.18 11.73 -8.79
CA SER A 116 5.81 12.05 -7.40
C SER A 116 4.31 12.30 -7.23
N VAL A 117 3.67 12.93 -8.21
CA VAL A 117 2.22 13.15 -8.22
C VAL A 117 1.46 11.82 -8.41
N LEU A 118 1.92 10.97 -9.32
CA LEU A 118 1.33 9.66 -9.59
C LEU A 118 1.48 8.70 -8.40
N ASP A 119 2.56 8.84 -7.62
CA ASP A 119 2.82 8.04 -6.41
C ASP A 119 1.99 8.51 -5.19
N GLY A 120 1.07 9.45 -5.38
CA GLY A 120 0.12 9.87 -4.34
C GLY A 120 0.60 11.04 -3.49
N MET A 121 1.17 12.07 -4.11
CA MET A 121 1.54 13.30 -3.42
C MET A 121 0.35 13.92 -2.65
N ASN A 122 0.55 14.29 -1.40
CA ASN A 122 -0.48 14.91 -0.57
C ASN A 122 -0.92 16.28 -1.10
N GLY A 123 -2.22 16.42 -1.36
CA GLY A 123 -2.88 17.66 -1.77
C GLY A 123 -2.56 18.09 -3.22
N LYS A 124 -3.03 19.26 -3.61
CA LYS A 124 -2.91 19.78 -4.97
C LYS A 124 -1.46 20.08 -5.37
N LEU A 125 -1.11 19.84 -6.63
CA LEU A 125 0.15 20.28 -7.21
C LEU A 125 0.12 21.81 -7.39
N THR A 126 1.14 22.49 -6.89
CA THR A 126 1.32 23.94 -7.02
C THR A 126 2.71 24.26 -7.54
N ASN A 127 2.94 25.50 -8.00
CA ASN A 127 4.26 25.92 -8.43
C ASN A 127 5.34 25.74 -7.34
N THR A 128 5.00 26.06 -6.08
CA THR A 128 5.92 25.88 -4.95
C THR A 128 6.28 24.42 -4.72
N LYS A 129 5.30 23.50 -4.79
CA LYS A 129 5.56 22.07 -4.67
C LYS A 129 6.38 21.52 -5.84
N TRP A 130 6.08 21.99 -7.05
CA TRP A 130 6.88 21.67 -8.23
C TRP A 130 8.34 22.06 -8.05
N ALA A 131 8.59 23.31 -7.65
CA ALA A 131 9.95 23.82 -7.40
C ALA A 131 10.69 23.00 -6.33
N ALA A 132 10.00 22.64 -5.24
CA ALA A 132 10.57 21.84 -4.17
C ALA A 132 10.95 20.41 -4.61
N ILE A 133 10.05 19.71 -5.31
CA ILE A 133 10.28 18.33 -5.80
C ILE A 133 11.32 18.35 -6.93
N GLY A 134 11.18 19.27 -7.88
CA GLY A 134 12.06 19.41 -9.03
C GLY A 134 13.42 20.06 -8.71
N LYS A 135 13.62 20.48 -7.45
CA LYS A 135 14.85 21.18 -6.98
C LYS A 135 15.26 22.31 -7.91
N CYS A 136 14.32 23.19 -8.25
CA CYS A 136 14.54 24.31 -9.18
C CYS A 136 13.92 25.61 -8.67
N SER A 137 14.20 26.73 -9.34
CA SER A 137 13.57 28.02 -9.02
C SER A 137 12.08 28.02 -9.36
N ALA A 138 11.32 28.92 -8.73
CA ALA A 138 9.89 29.10 -9.00
C ALA A 138 9.61 29.43 -10.46
N ASP A 139 10.49 30.22 -11.11
CA ASP A 139 10.36 30.58 -12.53
C ASP A 139 10.57 29.38 -13.44
N THR A 140 11.54 28.53 -13.12
CA THR A 140 11.78 27.28 -13.85
C THR A 140 10.62 26.32 -13.70
N ALA A 141 10.08 26.19 -12.47
CA ALA A 141 8.90 25.39 -12.20
C ALA A 141 7.68 25.88 -13.01
N LEU A 142 7.50 27.20 -13.08
CA LEU A 142 6.39 27.81 -13.85
C LEU A 142 6.52 27.54 -15.35
N ARG A 143 7.75 27.58 -15.90
CA ARG A 143 8.01 27.25 -17.31
C ARG A 143 7.69 25.77 -17.58
N ASP A 144 8.13 24.86 -16.74
CA ASP A 144 7.83 23.42 -16.85
C ASP A 144 6.31 23.16 -16.82
N ILE A 145 5.60 23.80 -15.89
CA ILE A 145 4.15 23.66 -15.75
C ILE A 145 3.43 24.20 -17.00
N ASN A 146 3.82 25.40 -17.48
CA ASN A 146 3.20 26.01 -18.66
C ASN A 146 3.44 25.15 -19.93
N ASP A 147 4.62 24.57 -20.07
CA ASP A 147 4.93 23.63 -21.15
C ASP A 147 4.01 22.40 -21.11
N LEU A 148 3.82 21.80 -19.94
CA LEU A 148 2.93 20.64 -19.77
C LEU A 148 1.44 20.99 -19.90
N LEU A 149 1.04 22.21 -19.53
CA LEU A 149 -0.32 22.74 -19.80
C LEU A 149 -0.56 22.89 -21.29
N ALA A 150 0.39 23.48 -22.03
CA ALA A 150 0.29 23.66 -23.48
C ALA A 150 0.21 22.33 -24.22
N ARG A 151 0.86 21.29 -23.70
CA ARG A 151 0.81 19.91 -24.25
C ARG A 151 -0.41 19.11 -23.78
N GLY A 152 -1.23 19.64 -22.87
CA GLY A 152 -2.42 18.97 -22.35
C GLY A 152 -2.14 17.89 -21.29
N VAL A 153 -0.89 17.71 -20.83
CA VAL A 153 -0.52 16.74 -19.80
C VAL A 153 -1.03 17.16 -18.41
N LEU A 154 -1.06 18.47 -18.16
CA LEU A 154 -1.63 19.07 -16.98
C LEU A 154 -2.88 19.88 -17.32
N GLY A 155 -3.83 19.89 -16.39
CA GLY A 155 -4.97 20.79 -16.37
C GLY A 155 -4.89 21.74 -15.19
N ARG A 156 -5.55 22.90 -15.27
CA ARG A 156 -5.72 23.80 -14.13
C ARG A 156 -6.93 23.36 -13.33
N LEU A 157 -6.82 23.39 -12.00
CA LEU A 157 -7.96 23.21 -11.13
C LEU A 157 -8.75 24.51 -11.06
N ASP A 158 -10.07 24.43 -11.32
CA ASP A 158 -11.00 25.53 -11.12
C ASP A 158 -11.10 25.86 -9.63
N GLY A 159 -10.74 27.08 -9.27
CA GLY A 159 -10.73 27.52 -7.87
C GLY A 159 -9.68 28.61 -7.67
N GLY A 160 -9.98 29.80 -8.18
CA GLY A 160 -9.12 30.97 -8.11
C GLY A 160 -8.85 31.42 -6.68
N GLY A 161 -7.64 31.27 -6.24
CA GLY A 161 -7.08 31.83 -5.02
C GLY A 161 -5.59 32.02 -5.21
N ARG A 162 -4.91 32.57 -4.21
CA ARG A 162 -3.46 32.87 -4.21
C ARG A 162 -2.52 31.75 -4.65
N SER A 163 -3.02 30.52 -4.85
CA SER A 163 -2.23 29.37 -5.28
C SER A 163 -3.02 28.52 -6.27
N THR A 164 -2.73 28.72 -7.55
CA THR A 164 -3.26 27.89 -8.64
C THR A 164 -2.84 26.43 -8.43
N GLY A 165 -3.81 25.53 -8.47
CA GLY A 165 -3.58 24.08 -8.43
C GLY A 165 -3.56 23.49 -9.84
N TYR A 166 -2.84 22.41 -10.01
CA TYR A 166 -2.74 21.67 -11.25
C TYR A 166 -3.11 20.20 -11.03
N VAL A 167 -3.65 19.55 -12.04
CA VAL A 167 -4.07 18.14 -12.02
C VAL A 167 -3.53 17.43 -13.27
N LEU A 168 -3.25 16.14 -13.14
CA LEU A 168 -2.89 15.30 -14.29
C LEU A 168 -4.12 15.02 -15.16
N VAL A 169 -3.96 15.16 -16.46
CA VAL A 169 -4.97 14.74 -17.44
C VAL A 169 -4.78 13.25 -17.68
N LYS A 170 -5.85 12.47 -17.45
CA LYS A 170 -5.87 11.01 -17.57
C LYS A 170 -6.73 10.60 -18.75
#